data_b3c8ee986663ada5c8dd4d21c5c535f0
#
_entry.id   b3c8ee986663ada5c8dd4d21c5c535f0
#
_cell.length_a   1.000
_cell.length_b   1.000
_cell.length_c   1.000
_cell.angle_alpha   90.00
_cell.angle_beta   90.00
_cell.angle_gamma   90.00
#
_symmetry.space_group_name_H-M   'P 1'
#
loop_
_entity.id
_entity.type
_entity.pdbx_description
1 polymer ?
#
loop_
_entity_poly.entity_id
_entity_poly.type
_entity_poly.pdbx_seq_one_letter_code
_entity_poly.pdbx_strand_id
1 'polypeptide(L)'
;MRPSFKEFKKKALQSPEVKKEYELLAPSYKLRKQLIRIRKEAGLTQEEIADRLSTKKSNISRLENVNSKSSPKLSTIEEYAKVAGFKIEINFKPLDPTRSSQHP
;
A
#
# COMPACT_ATOMS: atom_id res chain seq x y z
N MET A 1 31.10 -10.88 2.68
CA MET A 1 29.81 -10.81 1.99
C MET A 1 28.90 -9.83 2.72
N ARG A 2 28.33 -8.89 2.01
CA ARG A 2 27.42 -7.94 2.63
C ARG A 2 26.10 -8.63 2.95
N PRO A 3 25.41 -8.24 4.04
CA PRO A 3 24.13 -8.81 4.36
C PRO A 3 23.08 -8.49 3.29
N SER A 4 22.17 -9.40 3.10
CA SER A 4 21.08 -9.18 2.18
C SER A 4 20.10 -8.14 2.72
N PHE A 5 19.33 -7.55 1.84
CA PHE A 5 18.27 -6.63 2.26
C PHE A 5 17.30 -7.29 3.24
N LYS A 6 17.02 -8.56 3.05
CA LYS A 6 16.14 -9.31 3.95
C LYS A 6 16.72 -9.42 5.34
N GLU A 7 18.02 -9.66 5.44
CA GLU A 7 18.67 -9.75 6.74
C GLU A 7 18.66 -8.41 7.47
N PHE A 8 18.90 -7.33 6.74
CA PHE A 8 18.84 -6.00 7.32
C PHE A 8 17.44 -5.70 7.85
N LYS A 9 16.42 -5.99 7.06
CA LYS A 9 15.04 -5.76 7.45
C LYS A 9 14.67 -6.58 8.67
N LYS A 10 15.12 -7.82 8.72
CA LYS A 10 14.85 -8.70 9.87
C LYS A 10 15.45 -8.14 11.14
N LYS A 11 16.70 -7.68 11.08
CA LYS A 11 17.37 -7.08 12.24
C LYS A 11 16.65 -5.82 12.71
N ALA A 12 16.26 -4.95 11.76
CA ALA A 12 15.53 -3.74 12.08
C ALA A 12 14.21 -4.04 12.78
N LEU A 13 13.50 -5.07 12.31
CA LEU A 13 12.21 -5.45 12.89
C LEU A 13 12.34 -6.12 14.25
N GLN A 14 13.55 -6.50 14.66
CA GLN A 14 13.75 -7.04 16.00
C GLN A 14 13.79 -5.93 17.06
N SER A 15 14.01 -4.69 16.66
CA SER A 15 13.92 -3.56 17.58
C SER A 15 12.44 -3.27 17.87
N PRO A 16 12.02 -3.19 19.14
CA PRO A 16 10.62 -2.94 19.46
C PRO A 16 10.07 -1.66 18.85
N GLU A 17 10.86 -0.59 18.84
CA GLU A 17 10.42 0.69 18.29
C GLU A 17 10.26 0.62 16.77
N VAL A 18 11.24 0.05 16.10
CA VAL A 18 11.20 -0.07 14.64
C VAL A 18 10.05 -0.98 14.21
N LYS A 19 9.86 -2.08 14.93
CA LYS A 19 8.78 -3.01 14.63
C LYS A 19 7.41 -2.34 14.75
N LYS A 20 7.22 -1.56 15.82
CA LYS A 20 5.98 -0.86 16.03
C LYS A 20 5.69 0.15 14.92
N GLU A 21 6.69 0.94 14.55
CA GLU A 21 6.52 1.90 13.47
C GLU A 21 6.21 1.20 12.14
N TYR A 22 6.90 0.12 11.85
CA TYR A 22 6.67 -0.64 10.64
C TYR A 22 5.24 -1.19 10.59
N GLU A 23 4.75 -1.73 11.70
CA GLU A 23 3.41 -2.27 11.77
C GLU A 23 2.34 -1.21 11.57
N LEU A 24 2.56 -0.01 12.13
CA LEU A 24 1.61 1.09 11.97
C LEU A 24 1.53 1.59 10.53
N LEU A 25 2.66 1.58 9.82
CA LEU A 25 2.72 2.09 8.46
C LEU A 25 2.47 1.01 7.40
N ALA A 26 2.55 -0.26 7.79
CA ALA A 26 2.50 -1.36 6.83
C ALA A 26 1.25 -1.38 5.94
N PRO A 27 0.02 -1.16 6.45
CA PRO A 27 -1.14 -1.20 5.57
C PRO A 27 -1.10 -0.13 4.49
N SER A 28 -0.73 1.10 4.84
CA SER A 28 -0.64 2.19 3.87
C SER A 28 0.49 1.94 2.86
N TYR A 29 1.64 1.48 3.35
CA TYR A 29 2.78 1.17 2.50
C TYR A 29 2.42 0.08 1.49
N LYS A 30 1.81 -1.00 1.98
CA LYS A 30 1.40 -2.12 1.11
C LYS A 30 0.39 -1.70 0.07
N LEU A 31 -0.57 -0.87 0.48
CA LEU A 31 -1.59 -0.37 -0.42
C LEU A 31 -0.96 0.45 -1.55
N ARG A 32 -0.07 1.38 -1.21
CA ARG A 32 0.56 2.22 -2.21
C ARG A 32 1.42 1.42 -3.18
N LYS A 33 2.11 0.39 -2.69
CA LYS A 33 2.86 -0.51 -3.56
C LYS A 33 1.94 -1.28 -4.51
N GLN A 34 0.76 -1.67 -4.04
CA GLN A 34 -0.21 -2.35 -4.88
C GLN A 34 -0.74 -1.43 -5.97
N LEU A 35 -0.96 -0.15 -5.66
CA LEU A 35 -1.40 0.81 -6.66
C LEU A 35 -0.36 0.92 -7.78
N ILE A 36 0.90 1.05 -7.43
CA ILE A 36 1.98 1.10 -8.42
C ILE A 36 1.98 -0.18 -9.26
N ARG A 37 1.83 -1.33 -8.61
CA ARG A 37 1.84 -2.62 -9.30
C ARG A 37 0.73 -2.72 -10.34
N ILE A 38 -0.50 -2.39 -9.95
CA ILE A 38 -1.62 -2.53 -10.89
C ILE A 38 -1.52 -1.53 -12.03
N ARG A 39 -0.99 -0.34 -11.78
CA ARG A 39 -0.75 0.62 -12.86
C ARG A 39 0.25 0.06 -13.86
N LYS A 40 1.35 -0.51 -13.38
CA LYS A 40 2.38 -1.09 -14.26
C LYS A 40 1.86 -2.30 -15.01
N GLU A 41 1.07 -3.13 -14.35
CA GLU A 41 0.45 -4.28 -15.03
C GLU A 41 -0.50 -3.85 -16.13
N ALA A 42 -1.17 -2.72 -15.94
CA ALA A 42 -2.05 -2.15 -16.96
C ALA A 42 -1.27 -1.46 -18.09
N GLY A 43 0.04 -1.31 -17.93
CA GLY A 43 0.87 -0.65 -18.93
C GLY A 43 0.68 0.86 -18.97
N LEU A 44 0.26 1.46 -17.87
CA LEU A 44 -0.04 2.89 -17.81
C LEU A 44 1.04 3.65 -17.07
N THR A 45 1.35 4.85 -17.57
CA THR A 45 2.21 5.78 -16.83
C THR A 45 1.37 6.54 -15.81
N GLN A 46 2.06 7.22 -14.88
CA GLN A 46 1.37 8.08 -13.92
C GLN A 46 0.56 9.17 -14.65
N GLU A 47 1.11 9.70 -15.70
CA GLU A 47 0.44 10.74 -16.49
C GLU A 47 -0.83 10.19 -17.15
N GLU A 48 -0.76 9.00 -17.70
CA GLU A 48 -1.92 8.38 -18.34
C GLU A 48 -3.05 8.10 -17.34
N ILE A 49 -2.72 7.61 -16.15
CA ILE A 49 -3.73 7.40 -15.11
C ILE A 49 -4.31 8.75 -14.68
N ALA A 50 -3.47 9.77 -14.52
CA ALA A 50 -3.95 11.10 -14.14
C ALA A 50 -4.92 11.64 -15.16
N ASP A 51 -4.62 11.48 -16.45
CA ASP A 51 -5.53 11.91 -17.52
C ASP A 51 -6.87 11.22 -17.44
N ARG A 52 -6.86 9.91 -17.24
CA ARG A 52 -8.08 9.12 -17.17
C ARG A 52 -8.94 9.45 -15.95
N LEU A 53 -8.29 9.87 -14.87
CA LEU A 53 -8.97 10.27 -13.64
C LEU A 53 -9.29 11.77 -13.61
N SER A 54 -8.97 12.49 -14.68
CA SER A 54 -9.15 13.94 -14.76
C SER A 54 -8.46 14.67 -13.61
N THR A 55 -7.25 14.27 -13.31
CA THR A 55 -6.46 14.85 -12.23
C THR A 55 -5.04 15.13 -12.72
N LYS A 56 -4.21 15.67 -11.85
CA LYS A 56 -2.84 16.02 -12.19
C LYS A 56 -1.89 14.87 -11.87
N LYS A 57 -0.83 14.74 -12.66
CA LYS A 57 0.22 13.76 -12.43
C LYS A 57 0.77 13.85 -11.01
N SER A 58 0.90 15.08 -10.47
CA SER A 58 1.40 15.27 -9.11
C SER A 58 0.51 14.61 -8.06
N ASN A 59 -0.80 14.55 -8.30
CA ASN A 59 -1.72 13.87 -7.40
C ASN A 59 -1.51 12.36 -7.42
N ILE A 60 -1.24 11.80 -8.59
CA ILE A 60 -0.94 10.37 -8.71
C ILE A 60 0.40 10.06 -8.05
N SER A 61 1.38 10.93 -8.25
CA SER A 61 2.69 10.77 -7.63
C SER A 61 2.59 10.75 -6.11
N ARG A 62 1.76 11.63 -5.53
CA ARG A 62 1.53 11.64 -4.09
C ARG A 62 0.80 10.38 -3.62
N LEU A 63 -0.17 9.94 -4.39
CA LEU A 63 -0.94 8.74 -4.07
C LEU A 63 -0.03 7.51 -4.02
N GLU A 64 0.94 7.44 -4.93
CA GLU A 64 1.86 6.30 -5.02
C GLU A 64 3.08 6.43 -4.12
N ASN A 65 3.23 7.52 -3.38
CA ASN A 65 4.37 7.74 -2.52
C ASN A 65 4.29 6.83 -1.28
N VAL A 66 5.06 5.74 -1.30
CA VAL A 66 5.05 4.74 -0.23
C VAL A 66 5.55 5.28 1.12
N ASN A 67 6.23 6.41 1.10
CA ASN A 67 6.73 7.04 2.32
C ASN A 67 5.76 8.05 2.92
N SER A 68 4.64 8.30 2.26
CA SER A 68 3.64 9.22 2.77
C SER A 68 2.94 8.64 3.99
N LYS A 69 2.73 9.48 5.00
CA LYS A 69 2.03 9.08 6.21
C LYS A 69 0.53 9.34 6.13
N SER A 70 0.08 10.02 5.10
CA SER A 70 -1.34 10.29 4.93
C SER A 70 -2.05 9.03 4.41
N SER A 71 -3.33 8.94 4.73
CA SER A 71 -4.16 7.83 4.25
C SER A 71 -4.92 8.26 3.01
N PRO A 72 -4.81 7.50 1.91
CA PRO A 72 -5.59 7.79 0.72
C PRO A 72 -7.09 7.58 1.00
N LYS A 73 -7.92 8.35 0.31
CA LYS A 73 -9.37 8.15 0.41
C LYS A 73 -9.76 6.88 -0.34
N LEU A 74 -10.69 6.13 0.24
CA LEU A 74 -11.16 4.91 -0.39
C LEU A 74 -11.74 5.18 -1.78
N SER A 75 -12.50 6.26 -1.94
CA SER A 75 -13.07 6.61 -3.23
C SER A 75 -11.99 6.84 -4.29
N THR A 76 -10.89 7.47 -3.92
CA THR A 76 -9.77 7.69 -4.82
C THR A 76 -9.13 6.38 -5.25
N ILE A 77 -8.97 5.47 -4.29
CA ILE A 77 -8.40 4.15 -4.55
C ILE A 77 -9.29 3.35 -5.49
N GLU A 78 -10.60 3.41 -5.27
CA GLU A 78 -11.56 2.71 -6.12
C GLU A 78 -11.48 3.20 -7.56
N GLU A 79 -11.45 4.51 -7.75
CA GLU A 79 -11.36 5.08 -9.09
C GLU A 79 -10.05 4.72 -9.77
N TYR A 80 -8.96 4.78 -9.03
CA TYR A 80 -7.64 4.41 -9.54
C TYR A 80 -7.63 2.96 -10.02
N ALA A 81 -8.11 2.05 -9.16
CA ALA A 81 -8.13 0.63 -9.49
C ALA A 81 -9.00 0.36 -10.72
N LYS A 82 -10.15 1.01 -10.78
CA LYS A 82 -11.08 0.84 -11.91
C LYS A 82 -10.44 1.24 -13.23
N VAL A 83 -9.74 2.37 -13.25
CA VAL A 83 -9.05 2.83 -14.46
C VAL A 83 -7.95 1.87 -14.86
N ALA A 84 -7.28 1.25 -13.91
CA ALA A 84 -6.25 0.25 -14.16
C ALA A 84 -6.82 -1.13 -14.52
N GLY A 85 -8.14 -1.29 -14.49
CA GLY A 85 -8.79 -2.56 -14.84
C GLY A 85 -8.93 -3.53 -13.68
N PHE A 86 -8.90 -3.01 -12.45
CA PHE A 86 -9.00 -3.82 -11.26
C PHE A 86 -10.19 -3.39 -10.41
N LYS A 87 -10.67 -4.29 -9.58
CA LYS A 87 -11.66 -3.94 -8.56
C LYS A 87 -11.06 -4.13 -7.19
N ILE A 88 -11.60 -3.40 -6.22
CA ILE A 88 -11.12 -3.48 -4.84
C ILE A 88 -11.90 -4.55 -4.09
N GLU A 89 -11.18 -5.36 -3.34
CA GLU A 89 -11.77 -6.25 -2.34
C GLU A 89 -11.10 -5.93 -1.02
N ILE A 90 -11.92 -5.74 0.01
CA ILE A 90 -11.42 -5.40 1.33
C ILE A 90 -11.72 -6.54 2.28
N ASN A 91 -10.68 -7.07 2.90
CA ASN A 91 -10.81 -8.14 3.87
C ASN A 91 -10.27 -7.67 5.21
N PHE A 92 -11.04 -7.86 6.24
CA PHE A 92 -10.61 -7.55 7.60
C PHE A 92 -10.12 -8.83 8.26
N LYS A 93 -8.93 -8.75 8.84
CA LYS A 93 -8.34 -9.86 9.56
C LYS A 93 -8.25 -9.52 11.04
N PRO A 94 -8.49 -10.48 11.93
CA PRO A 94 -8.34 -10.23 13.36
C PRO A 94 -6.91 -9.82 13.69
N LEU A 95 -6.77 -8.90 14.63
CA LEU A 95 -5.45 -8.51 15.12
C LEU A 95 -4.77 -9.65 15.86
N ASP A 96 -5.57 -10.44 16.57
CA ASP A 96 -5.08 -11.57 17.36
C ASP A 96 -5.87 -12.80 16.96
N PRO A 97 -5.24 -13.79 16.30
CA PRO A 97 -5.92 -15.01 15.88
C PRO A 97 -6.56 -15.77 17.06
N THR A 98 -5.93 -15.77 18.22
CA THR A 98 -6.48 -16.41 19.41
C THR A 98 -7.78 -15.75 19.84
N ARG A 99 -7.78 -14.42 19.82
CA ARG A 99 -8.95 -13.65 20.19
C ARG A 99 -10.10 -13.85 19.18
N SER A 100 -9.74 -13.95 17.91
CA SER A 100 -10.72 -14.13 16.85
C SER A 100 -11.47 -15.46 17.02
N SER A 101 -10.82 -16.49 17.51
CA SER A 101 -11.45 -17.79 17.70
C SER A 101 -12.51 -17.80 18.80
N GLN A 102 -12.55 -16.78 19.64
CA GLN A 102 -13.52 -16.66 20.72
C GLN A 102 -14.79 -15.95 20.29
N HIS A 103 -14.83 -15.39 19.13
CA HIS A 103 -16.01 -14.72 18.62
C HIS A 103 -16.87 -15.67 17.82
N PRO A 104 -18.14 -15.75 18.14
CA PRO A 104 -19.06 -16.60 17.39
C PRO A 104 -19.23 -16.12 15.95
#